data_6d8262ad786905c4d0c086079a3c3b23
#
_entry.id   6d8262ad786905c4d0c086079a3c3b23
#
_cell.length_a   1.000
_cell.length_b   1.000
_cell.length_c   1.000
_cell.angle_alpha   90.00
_cell.angle_beta   90.00
_cell.angle_gamma   90.00
#
_symmetry.space_group_name_H-M   'P 1'
#
loop_
_entity.id
_entity.type
_entity.pdbx_description
1 polymer ?
#
loop_
_entity_poly.entity_id
_entity_poly.type
_entity_poly.pdbx_seq_one_letter_code
_entity_poly.pdbx_strand_id
1 'polypeptide(L)'
;DGITQTRSKVLTVPAVDAGAAKVVEPEITDLGPRPKPNTKEIVPFAIAMRFQSQQLVMWWLDRMALSDNGLTEKMTWFWHGHWATSIQKLNYPLPMFQQNKTLRANCLGNFATMTKAMLNDGALQFWLDGQENTVKSPNENLGRELMELFTLGVGRYSEDDVKSISRALTGYQVVRSNGTVTVIKIVEIRTQ
;
A
#
# COMPACT_ATOMS: atom_id res chain seq x y z
N ASP A 1 -17.17 -44.36 -5.65
CA ASP A 1 -17.86 -43.13 -5.98
C ASP A 1 -16.81 -42.04 -6.15
N GLY A 2 -16.37 -41.90 -7.40
CA GLY A 2 -15.26 -41.04 -7.71
C GLY A 2 -15.67 -39.56 -7.78
N ILE A 3 -15.35 -38.79 -6.76
CA ILE A 3 -15.25 -37.36 -6.89
C ILE A 3 -13.92 -37.09 -7.59
N THR A 4 -13.99 -37.00 -8.91
CA THR A 4 -12.87 -36.51 -9.71
C THR A 4 -12.64 -35.06 -9.31
N GLN A 5 -11.62 -34.79 -8.49
CA GLN A 5 -11.14 -33.43 -8.28
C GLN A 5 -10.75 -32.87 -9.64
N THR A 6 -11.62 -32.09 -10.23
CA THR A 6 -11.27 -31.26 -11.36
C THR A 6 -10.23 -30.27 -10.83
N ARG A 7 -8.95 -30.53 -11.07
CA ARG A 7 -7.89 -29.57 -10.79
C ARG A 7 -8.30 -28.27 -11.46
N SER A 8 -8.55 -27.24 -10.65
CA SER A 8 -8.80 -25.89 -11.13
C SER A 8 -7.72 -25.58 -12.15
N LYS A 9 -8.09 -25.34 -13.40
CA LYS A 9 -7.18 -24.75 -14.37
C LYS A 9 -6.60 -23.53 -13.72
N VAL A 10 -5.29 -23.51 -13.51
CA VAL A 10 -4.59 -22.29 -13.10
C VAL A 10 -4.94 -21.28 -14.20
N LEU A 11 -5.70 -20.25 -13.83
CA LEU A 11 -5.99 -19.14 -14.72
C LEU A 11 -4.65 -18.47 -15.00
N THR A 12 -4.05 -18.81 -16.13
CA THR A 12 -2.89 -18.08 -16.64
C THR A 12 -3.40 -16.72 -17.08
N VAL A 13 -3.19 -15.73 -16.25
CA VAL A 13 -3.41 -14.34 -16.61
C VAL A 13 -2.44 -14.01 -17.75
N PRO A 14 -2.91 -13.42 -18.85
CA PRO A 14 -2.01 -12.97 -19.91
C PRO A 14 -0.91 -12.11 -19.32
N ALA A 15 0.32 -12.31 -19.72
CA ALA A 15 1.48 -11.57 -19.21
C ALA A 15 1.39 -10.06 -19.45
N VAL A 16 0.61 -9.64 -20.44
CA VAL A 16 0.37 -8.24 -20.80
C VAL A 16 -1.12 -8.03 -21.04
N ASP A 17 -1.70 -7.06 -20.35
CA ASP A 17 -3.03 -6.52 -20.62
C ASP A 17 -2.87 -5.39 -21.66
N ALA A 18 -3.12 -5.70 -22.93
CA ALA A 18 -2.89 -4.79 -24.04
C ALA A 18 -3.80 -3.55 -24.00
N GLY A 19 -5.02 -3.69 -23.47
CA GLY A 19 -5.93 -2.56 -23.29
C GLY A 19 -5.43 -1.63 -22.19
N ALA A 20 -5.10 -2.16 -21.02
CA ALA A 20 -4.56 -1.39 -19.91
C ALA A 20 -3.18 -0.77 -20.22
N ALA A 21 -2.37 -1.41 -21.09
CA ALA A 21 -1.08 -0.88 -21.51
C ALA A 21 -1.18 0.38 -22.38
N LYS A 22 -2.35 0.67 -22.96
CA LYS A 22 -2.60 1.93 -23.70
C LYS A 22 -2.83 3.13 -22.78
N VAL A 23 -3.10 2.88 -21.51
CA VAL A 23 -3.33 3.96 -20.53
C VAL A 23 -1.98 4.50 -20.08
N VAL A 24 -1.73 5.76 -20.40
CA VAL A 24 -0.49 6.44 -20.02
C VAL A 24 -0.45 6.62 -18.51
N GLU A 25 0.66 6.25 -17.88
CA GLU A 25 0.86 6.49 -16.45
C GLU A 25 0.89 8.00 -16.16
N PRO A 26 0.24 8.45 -15.07
CA PRO A 26 0.26 9.86 -14.69
C PRO A 26 1.64 10.27 -14.18
N GLU A 27 2.00 11.51 -14.40
CA GLU A 27 3.20 12.11 -13.81
C GLU A 27 2.94 12.46 -12.34
N ILE A 28 3.08 11.47 -11.48
CA ILE A 28 2.96 11.64 -10.03
C ILE A 28 4.35 11.81 -9.44
N THR A 29 4.59 12.95 -8.83
CA THR A 29 5.88 13.30 -8.22
C THR A 29 5.77 13.41 -6.70
N ASP A 30 6.88 13.26 -5.99
CA ASP A 30 6.91 13.55 -4.57
C ASP A 30 6.79 15.06 -4.32
N LEU A 31 5.72 15.45 -3.65
CA LEU A 31 5.47 16.85 -3.27
C LEU A 31 6.22 17.27 -2.00
N GLY A 32 7.01 16.37 -1.42
CA GLY A 32 7.67 16.59 -0.14
C GLY A 32 6.73 16.55 1.08
N PRO A 33 7.23 16.89 2.26
CA PRO A 33 6.42 16.99 3.46
C PRO A 33 5.42 18.14 3.36
N ARG A 34 4.25 17.96 3.98
CA ARG A 34 3.23 19.01 3.99
C ARG A 34 3.78 20.30 4.63
N PRO A 35 3.69 21.44 3.95
CA PRO A 35 4.09 22.73 4.51
C PRO A 35 3.32 23.09 5.79
N LYS A 36 3.92 23.91 6.65
CA LYS A 36 3.24 24.39 7.84
C LYS A 36 2.00 25.23 7.46
N PRO A 37 0.93 25.16 8.27
CA PRO A 37 -0.23 26.03 8.06
C PRO A 37 0.18 27.51 8.02
N ASN A 38 -0.51 28.28 7.21
CA ASN A 38 -0.29 29.73 7.05
C ASN A 38 1.06 30.15 6.43
N THR A 39 1.78 29.21 5.79
CA THR A 39 2.93 29.56 4.94
C THR A 39 2.49 29.75 3.48
N LYS A 40 3.30 30.50 2.70
CA LYS A 40 3.00 30.74 1.27
C LYS A 40 3.01 29.47 0.41
N GLU A 41 3.67 28.44 0.88
CA GLU A 41 3.82 27.14 0.20
C GLU A 41 2.56 26.25 0.34
N ILE A 42 1.66 26.53 1.30
CA ILE A 42 0.52 25.63 1.59
C ILE A 42 -0.49 25.58 0.45
N VAL A 43 -0.74 26.70 -0.22
CA VAL A 43 -1.72 26.78 -1.32
C VAL A 43 -1.19 26.08 -2.58
N PRO A 44 0.02 26.36 -3.07
CA PRO A 44 0.61 25.62 -4.19
C PRO A 44 0.68 24.11 -3.92
N PHE A 45 1.08 23.70 -2.71
CA PHE A 45 1.09 22.30 -2.30
C PHE A 45 -0.29 21.65 -2.40
N ALA A 46 -1.32 22.30 -1.85
CA ALA A 46 -2.69 21.78 -1.87
C ALA A 46 -3.24 21.65 -3.31
N ILE A 47 -2.91 22.60 -4.19
CA ILE A 47 -3.29 22.55 -5.61
C ILE A 47 -2.60 21.37 -6.30
N ALA A 48 -1.29 21.25 -6.15
CA ALA A 48 -0.51 20.17 -6.75
C ALA A 48 -0.98 18.79 -6.25
N MET A 49 -1.19 18.66 -4.95
CA MET A 49 -1.72 17.44 -4.33
C MET A 49 -3.10 17.06 -4.91
N ARG A 50 -4.02 18.02 -5.00
CA ARG A 50 -5.35 17.77 -5.57
C ARG A 50 -5.27 17.37 -7.04
N PHE A 51 -4.45 18.06 -7.82
CA PHE A 51 -4.25 17.76 -9.24
C PHE A 51 -3.71 16.34 -9.45
N GLN A 52 -2.61 15.99 -8.78
CA GLN A 52 -2.04 14.65 -8.87
C GLN A 52 -3.00 13.56 -8.35
N SER A 53 -3.79 13.86 -7.30
CA SER A 53 -4.81 12.93 -6.81
C SER A 53 -5.88 12.66 -7.86
N GLN A 54 -6.34 13.68 -8.56
CA GLN A 54 -7.31 13.53 -9.65
C GLN A 54 -6.72 12.73 -10.81
N GLN A 55 -5.49 13.04 -11.21
CA GLN A 55 -4.78 12.26 -12.25
C GLN A 55 -4.68 10.77 -11.88
N LEU A 56 -4.35 10.46 -10.62
CA LEU A 56 -4.25 9.08 -10.14
C LEU A 56 -5.60 8.35 -10.21
N VAL A 57 -6.68 9.01 -9.77
CA VAL A 57 -8.03 8.43 -9.82
C VAL A 57 -8.47 8.19 -11.27
N MET A 58 -8.32 9.18 -12.15
CA MET A 58 -8.70 9.06 -13.56
C MET A 58 -7.89 7.99 -14.27
N TRP A 59 -6.57 7.95 -14.05
CA TRP A 59 -5.72 6.91 -14.59
C TRP A 59 -6.19 5.50 -14.21
N TRP A 60 -6.57 5.29 -12.96
CA TRP A 60 -7.02 3.96 -12.53
C TRP A 60 -8.40 3.61 -13.10
N LEU A 61 -9.31 4.59 -13.21
CA LEU A 61 -10.61 4.41 -13.87
C LEU A 61 -10.40 4.03 -15.35
N ASP A 62 -9.52 4.73 -16.06
CA ASP A 62 -9.20 4.43 -17.46
C ASP A 62 -8.61 3.03 -17.61
N ARG A 63 -7.71 2.62 -16.71
CA ARG A 63 -7.18 1.25 -16.71
C ARG A 63 -8.28 0.21 -16.50
N MET A 64 -9.20 0.44 -15.58
CA MET A 64 -10.33 -0.48 -15.35
C MET A 64 -11.25 -0.54 -16.57
N ALA A 65 -11.50 0.59 -17.24
CA ALA A 65 -12.38 0.66 -18.39
C ALA A 65 -11.77 0.06 -19.67
N LEU A 66 -10.46 0.19 -19.85
CA LEU A 66 -9.74 -0.24 -21.07
C LEU A 66 -9.05 -1.60 -20.92
N SER A 67 -9.09 -2.19 -19.74
CA SER A 67 -8.47 -3.50 -19.47
C SER A 67 -9.11 -4.60 -20.29
N ASP A 68 -8.30 -5.34 -21.06
CA ASP A 68 -8.75 -6.55 -21.76
C ASP A 68 -8.89 -7.74 -20.77
N ASN A 69 -8.23 -7.66 -19.63
CA ASN A 69 -8.28 -8.65 -18.55
C ASN A 69 -8.82 -8.03 -17.26
N GLY A 70 -10.12 -7.86 -17.20
CA GLY A 70 -10.80 -7.25 -16.05
C GLY A 70 -10.54 -7.93 -14.71
N LEU A 71 -10.00 -9.16 -14.67
CA LEU A 71 -9.70 -9.85 -13.42
C LEU A 71 -8.56 -9.16 -12.64
N THR A 72 -7.48 -8.75 -13.30
CA THR A 72 -6.38 -8.05 -12.65
C THR A 72 -6.82 -6.74 -12.00
N GLU A 73 -7.54 -5.90 -12.74
CA GLU A 73 -8.01 -4.62 -12.18
C GLU A 73 -9.09 -4.83 -11.09
N LYS A 74 -9.97 -5.84 -11.25
CA LYS A 74 -10.96 -6.20 -10.23
C LYS A 74 -10.31 -6.69 -8.93
N MET A 75 -9.27 -7.52 -9.04
CA MET A 75 -8.53 -7.99 -7.88
C MET A 75 -7.67 -6.89 -7.26
N THR A 76 -7.12 -5.98 -8.05
CA THR A 76 -6.44 -4.79 -7.53
C THR A 76 -7.39 -3.92 -6.71
N TRP A 77 -8.62 -3.72 -7.20
CA TRP A 77 -9.67 -3.02 -6.46
C TRP A 77 -10.04 -3.73 -5.16
N PHE A 78 -10.24 -5.04 -5.22
CA PHE A 78 -10.53 -5.86 -4.03
C PHE A 78 -9.44 -5.70 -2.96
N TRP A 79 -8.17 -5.85 -3.34
CA TRP A 79 -7.05 -5.72 -2.42
C TRP A 79 -6.85 -4.30 -1.90
N HIS A 80 -7.14 -3.28 -2.71
CA HIS A 80 -7.14 -1.91 -2.22
C HIS A 80 -8.20 -1.70 -1.11
N GLY A 81 -9.37 -2.28 -1.27
CA GLY A 81 -10.40 -2.27 -0.23
C GLY A 81 -9.99 -3.04 1.03
N HIS A 82 -9.31 -4.18 0.88
CA HIS A 82 -8.81 -4.97 1.99
C HIS A 82 -7.72 -4.22 2.81
N TRP A 83 -6.75 -3.59 2.14
CA TRP A 83 -5.69 -2.81 2.79
C TRP A 83 -6.12 -1.38 3.17
N ALA A 84 -7.33 -1.01 2.86
CA ALA A 84 -8.14 0.11 3.37
C ALA A 84 -7.45 1.48 3.52
N THR A 85 -6.53 1.84 2.64
CA THR A 85 -5.93 3.18 2.59
C THR A 85 -6.79 4.16 1.79
N SER A 86 -6.66 5.46 2.03
CA SER A 86 -7.39 6.50 1.30
C SER A 86 -6.53 7.72 1.00
N ILE A 87 -6.56 8.13 -0.26
CA ILE A 87 -5.84 9.33 -0.70
C ILE A 87 -6.35 10.61 -0.02
N GLN A 88 -7.64 10.65 0.34
CA GLN A 88 -8.25 11.81 1.01
C GLN A 88 -7.68 12.06 2.41
N LYS A 89 -7.40 10.97 3.16
CA LYS A 89 -6.79 11.07 4.50
C LYS A 89 -5.27 11.19 4.39
N LEU A 90 -4.67 10.39 3.52
CA LEU A 90 -3.21 10.33 3.40
C LEU A 90 -2.61 11.63 2.84
N ASN A 91 -3.28 12.24 1.86
CA ASN A 91 -2.83 13.46 1.18
C ASN A 91 -1.43 13.34 0.55
N TYR A 92 -1.05 12.12 0.10
CA TYR A 92 0.20 11.84 -0.59
C TYR A 92 -0.07 10.97 -1.83
N PRO A 93 -0.21 11.58 -3.04
CA PRO A 93 -0.52 10.84 -4.26
C PRO A 93 0.53 9.81 -4.66
N LEU A 94 1.82 10.12 -4.51
CA LEU A 94 2.90 9.22 -4.92
C LEU A 94 2.90 7.88 -4.16
N PRO A 95 2.86 7.83 -2.82
CA PRO A 95 2.72 6.55 -2.10
C PRO A 95 1.47 5.77 -2.50
N MET A 96 0.34 6.44 -2.74
CA MET A 96 -0.89 5.78 -3.19
C MET A 96 -0.76 5.20 -4.60
N PHE A 97 -0.07 5.89 -5.50
CA PHE A 97 0.25 5.37 -6.83
C PHE A 97 1.16 4.15 -6.76
N GLN A 98 2.22 4.21 -5.95
CA GLN A 98 3.12 3.08 -5.71
C GLN A 98 2.37 1.89 -5.10
N GLN A 99 1.49 2.12 -4.11
CA GLN A 99 0.66 1.08 -3.53
C GLN A 99 -0.24 0.41 -4.57
N ASN A 100 -0.89 1.18 -5.43
CA ASN A 100 -1.72 0.62 -6.50
C ASN A 100 -0.91 -0.30 -7.42
N LYS A 101 0.34 0.09 -7.76
CA LYS A 101 1.25 -0.77 -8.55
C LYS A 101 1.65 -2.04 -7.78
N THR A 102 1.94 -1.93 -6.50
CA THR A 102 2.27 -3.07 -5.61
C THR A 102 1.11 -4.05 -5.50
N LEU A 103 -0.10 -3.56 -5.29
CA LEU A 103 -1.30 -4.38 -5.22
C LEU A 103 -1.54 -5.10 -6.56
N ARG A 104 -1.46 -4.39 -7.68
CA ARG A 104 -1.63 -4.98 -9.02
C ARG A 104 -0.61 -6.07 -9.30
N ALA A 105 0.64 -5.86 -8.96
CA ALA A 105 1.70 -6.83 -9.17
C ALA A 105 1.51 -8.13 -8.37
N ASN A 106 0.79 -8.06 -7.24
CA ASN A 106 0.57 -9.18 -6.33
C ASN A 106 -0.87 -9.70 -6.30
N CYS A 107 -1.80 -9.08 -7.03
CA CYS A 107 -3.24 -9.27 -6.88
C CYS A 107 -3.74 -10.70 -7.12
N LEU A 108 -3.02 -11.49 -7.90
CA LEU A 108 -3.31 -12.90 -8.22
C LEU A 108 -2.24 -13.85 -7.68
N GLY A 109 -1.32 -13.32 -6.88
CA GLY A 109 -0.18 -14.05 -6.33
C GLY A 109 -0.45 -14.66 -4.96
N ASN A 110 0.65 -14.95 -4.26
CA ASN A 110 0.60 -15.50 -2.92
C ASN A 110 0.33 -14.39 -1.90
N PHE A 111 -0.63 -14.64 -0.99
CA PHE A 111 -1.04 -13.65 0.04
C PHE A 111 0.09 -13.27 0.98
N ALA A 112 0.94 -14.21 1.41
CA ALA A 112 2.07 -13.89 2.27
C ALA A 112 3.10 -12.98 1.57
N THR A 113 3.28 -13.14 0.25
CA THR A 113 4.12 -12.25 -0.56
C THR A 113 3.52 -10.85 -0.62
N MET A 114 2.22 -10.74 -0.85
CA MET A 114 1.51 -9.47 -0.83
C MET A 114 1.62 -8.80 0.55
N THR A 115 1.38 -9.53 1.64
CA THR A 115 1.49 -9.00 3.01
C THR A 115 2.88 -8.43 3.28
N LYS A 116 3.94 -9.13 2.88
CA LYS A 116 5.32 -8.63 3.02
C LYS A 116 5.56 -7.37 2.17
N ALA A 117 5.00 -7.32 0.97
CA ALA A 117 5.10 -6.13 0.12
C ALA A 117 4.35 -4.94 0.75
N MET A 118 3.17 -5.17 1.32
CA MET A 118 2.38 -4.13 1.98
C MET A 118 3.03 -3.61 3.27
N LEU A 119 3.73 -4.44 4.04
CA LEU A 119 4.51 -3.96 5.19
C LEU A 119 5.64 -2.99 4.77
N ASN A 120 6.11 -3.08 3.53
CA ASN A 120 7.09 -2.17 2.95
C ASN A 120 6.44 -1.09 2.07
N ASP A 121 5.13 -0.89 2.19
CA ASP A 121 4.39 0.09 1.41
C ASP A 121 4.32 1.44 2.13
N GLY A 122 4.73 2.51 1.45
CA GLY A 122 4.79 3.84 2.04
C GLY A 122 3.41 4.40 2.42
N ALA A 123 2.37 4.09 1.65
CA ALA A 123 1.02 4.54 1.95
C ALA A 123 0.49 3.85 3.22
N LEU A 124 0.71 2.54 3.36
CA LEU A 124 0.29 1.81 4.56
C LEU A 124 1.06 2.28 5.81
N GLN A 125 2.36 2.52 5.68
CA GLN A 125 3.18 3.04 6.78
C GLN A 125 2.69 4.40 7.27
N PHE A 126 2.33 5.32 6.37
CA PHE A 126 1.73 6.60 6.73
C PHE A 126 0.31 6.46 7.31
N TRP A 127 -0.48 5.52 6.77
CA TRP A 127 -1.87 5.34 7.18
C TRP A 127 -2.02 4.83 8.60
N LEU A 128 -1.11 3.95 9.02
CA LEU A 128 -1.14 3.26 10.31
C LEU A 128 -0.03 3.71 11.27
N ASP A 129 0.62 4.85 10.96
CA ASP A 129 1.67 5.43 11.79
C ASP A 129 2.84 4.47 12.08
N GLY A 130 3.06 3.50 11.18
CA GLY A 130 4.08 2.48 11.34
C GLY A 130 5.51 3.04 11.40
N GLN A 131 5.75 4.18 10.73
CA GLN A 131 7.01 4.92 10.80
C GLN A 131 7.26 5.58 12.17
N GLU A 132 6.22 5.73 13.00
CA GLU A 132 6.33 6.28 14.35
C GLU A 132 6.64 5.21 15.40
N ASN A 133 6.59 3.92 14.98
CA ASN A 133 6.90 2.80 15.86
C ASN A 133 8.43 2.68 16.06
N THR A 134 8.92 3.20 17.15
CA THR A 134 10.34 3.20 17.52
C THR A 134 10.57 2.50 18.87
N VAL A 135 11.83 2.13 19.16
CA VAL A 135 12.19 1.53 20.44
C VAL A 135 11.87 2.46 21.64
N LYS A 136 11.99 3.79 21.43
CA LYS A 136 11.73 4.80 22.47
C LYS A 136 10.27 5.15 22.61
N SER A 137 9.51 5.01 21.51
CA SER A 137 8.08 5.31 21.43
C SER A 137 7.38 4.19 20.66
N PRO A 138 7.06 3.06 21.31
CA PRO A 138 6.36 1.96 20.67
C PRO A 138 4.98 2.40 20.18
N ASN A 139 4.64 2.00 18.95
CA ASN A 139 3.31 2.21 18.36
C ASN A 139 2.77 0.85 17.90
N GLU A 140 1.62 0.46 18.41
CA GLU A 140 1.02 -0.85 18.14
C GLU A 140 0.05 -0.85 16.97
N ASN A 141 -0.28 0.32 16.40
CA ASN A 141 -1.37 0.45 15.44
C ASN A 141 -1.17 -0.47 14.22
N LEU A 142 -0.03 -0.37 13.53
CA LEU A 142 0.26 -1.23 12.38
C LEU A 142 0.24 -2.73 12.77
N GLY A 143 0.80 -3.09 13.93
CA GLY A 143 0.84 -4.48 14.38
C GLY A 143 -0.54 -5.03 14.69
N ARG A 144 -1.38 -4.26 15.34
CA ARG A 144 -2.78 -4.60 15.66
C ARG A 144 -3.58 -4.79 14.39
N GLU A 145 -3.56 -3.80 13.49
CA GLU A 145 -4.33 -3.84 12.24
C GLU A 145 -3.84 -4.97 11.31
N LEU A 146 -2.53 -5.26 11.33
CA LEU A 146 -2.00 -6.40 10.57
C LEU A 146 -2.65 -7.71 11.00
N MET A 147 -2.85 -7.93 12.30
CA MET A 147 -3.47 -9.15 12.80
C MET A 147 -4.99 -9.09 12.71
N GLU A 148 -5.60 -7.97 13.07
CA GLU A 148 -7.04 -7.85 13.20
C GLU A 148 -7.75 -7.73 11.86
N LEU A 149 -7.34 -6.77 11.03
CA LEU A 149 -8.04 -6.46 9.77
C LEU A 149 -7.45 -7.21 8.57
N PHE A 150 -6.13 -7.40 8.56
CA PHE A 150 -5.48 -7.82 7.33
C PHE A 150 -5.15 -9.30 7.27
N THR A 151 -5.03 -10.01 8.41
CA THR A 151 -4.61 -11.43 8.38
C THR A 151 -5.47 -12.38 9.23
N LEU A 152 -5.47 -12.27 10.55
CA LEU A 152 -6.04 -13.29 11.45
C LEU A 152 -7.54 -13.11 11.74
N GLY A 153 -8.00 -11.87 11.82
CA GLY A 153 -9.35 -11.52 12.27
C GLY A 153 -9.47 -11.33 13.78
N VAL A 154 -10.55 -10.66 14.19
CA VAL A 154 -10.84 -10.33 15.58
C VAL A 154 -10.85 -11.57 16.48
N GLY A 155 -10.25 -11.48 17.66
CA GLY A 155 -10.28 -12.53 18.68
C GLY A 155 -9.39 -13.75 18.40
N ARG A 156 -8.50 -13.67 17.39
CA ARG A 156 -7.58 -14.74 17.03
C ARG A 156 -6.14 -14.50 17.51
N TYR A 157 -5.92 -13.52 18.34
CA TYR A 157 -4.64 -13.11 18.90
C TYR A 157 -4.83 -12.51 20.28
N SER A 158 -3.78 -12.47 21.09
CA SER A 158 -3.75 -11.84 22.40
C SER A 158 -3.09 -10.45 22.35
N GLU A 159 -3.23 -9.66 23.41
CA GLU A 159 -2.53 -8.37 23.55
C GLU A 159 -0.99 -8.56 23.60
N ASP A 160 -0.50 -9.70 24.08
CA ASP A 160 0.93 -10.00 24.07
C ASP A 160 1.43 -10.32 22.65
N ASP A 161 0.58 -10.89 21.79
CA ASP A 161 0.89 -11.04 20.37
C ASP A 161 0.98 -9.67 19.67
N VAL A 162 0.07 -8.73 20.00
CA VAL A 162 0.12 -7.35 19.49
C VAL A 162 1.44 -6.69 19.86
N LYS A 163 1.85 -6.76 21.12
CA LYS A 163 3.13 -6.20 21.58
C LYS A 163 4.32 -6.86 20.88
N SER A 164 4.22 -8.18 20.66
CA SER A 164 5.30 -8.94 20.02
C SER A 164 5.47 -8.59 18.56
N ILE A 165 4.36 -8.51 17.79
CA ILE A 165 4.39 -8.11 16.39
C ILE A 165 4.82 -6.64 16.23
N SER A 166 4.35 -5.76 17.12
CA SER A 166 4.73 -4.33 17.09
C SER A 166 6.22 -4.15 17.34
N ARG A 167 6.81 -4.93 18.25
CA ARG A 167 8.28 -4.99 18.41
C ARG A 167 9.00 -5.47 17.15
N ALA A 168 8.47 -6.50 16.49
CA ALA A 168 9.03 -7.01 15.25
C ALA A 168 8.93 -6.00 14.10
N LEU A 169 7.91 -5.14 14.13
CA LEU A 169 7.67 -4.06 13.15
C LEU A 169 8.32 -2.73 13.55
N THR A 170 9.11 -2.67 14.61
CA THR A 170 9.85 -1.47 15.00
C THR A 170 10.91 -1.11 13.99
N GLY A 171 11.13 0.19 13.75
CA GLY A 171 12.23 0.73 12.95
C GLY A 171 11.93 0.88 11.46
N TYR A 172 10.70 0.72 11.01
CA TYR A 172 10.33 1.12 9.66
C TYR A 172 10.34 2.64 9.52
N GLN A 173 10.95 3.14 8.47
CA GLN A 173 10.99 4.56 8.14
C GLN A 173 10.62 4.78 6.67
N VAL A 174 9.86 5.82 6.43
CA VAL A 174 9.53 6.27 5.08
C VAL A 174 10.53 7.31 4.65
N VAL A 175 11.35 6.97 3.68
CA VAL A 175 12.39 7.83 3.14
C VAL A 175 11.97 8.38 1.77
N ARG A 176 12.16 9.68 1.59
CA ARG A 176 11.93 10.38 0.34
C ARG A 176 13.28 10.70 -0.31
N SER A 177 13.50 10.18 -1.50
CA SER A 177 14.76 10.39 -2.22
C SER A 177 14.52 10.33 -3.72
N ASN A 178 15.09 11.29 -4.47
CA ASN A 178 15.08 11.31 -5.93
C ASN A 178 13.68 11.12 -6.56
N GLY A 179 12.66 11.75 -5.99
CA GLY A 179 11.28 11.66 -6.50
C GLY A 179 10.59 10.33 -6.22
N THR A 180 11.15 9.50 -5.34
CA THR A 180 10.55 8.24 -4.88
C THR A 180 10.30 8.26 -3.38
N VAL A 181 9.31 7.47 -2.96
CA VAL A 181 9.03 7.20 -1.55
C VAL A 181 9.32 5.73 -1.32
N THR A 182 10.24 5.44 -0.43
CA THR A 182 10.69 4.08 -0.10
C THR A 182 10.56 3.83 1.40
N VAL A 183 10.25 2.61 1.76
CA VAL A 183 10.28 2.18 3.16
C VAL A 183 11.57 1.42 3.40
N ILE A 184 12.30 1.86 4.41
CA ILE A 184 13.50 1.16 4.90
C ILE A 184 13.27 0.70 6.33
N LYS A 185 13.87 -0.43 6.70
CA LYS A 185 13.88 -0.89 8.08
C LYS A 185 15.26 -0.63 8.67
N ILE A 186 15.33 0.28 9.64
CA ILE A 186 16.55 0.51 10.41
C ILE A 186 16.61 -0.55 11.51
N VAL A 187 17.57 -1.44 11.42
CA VAL A 187 17.88 -2.39 12.50
C VAL A 187 18.77 -1.68 13.50
N GLU A 188 18.20 -1.23 14.62
CA GLU A 188 19.02 -0.77 15.74
C GLU A 188 19.72 -2.00 16.35
N ILE A 189 21.02 -2.16 16.06
CA ILE A 189 21.85 -3.15 16.74
C ILE A 189 22.00 -2.64 18.18
N ARG A 190 21.35 -3.31 19.13
CA ARG A 190 21.66 -3.10 20.54
C ARG A 190 23.09 -3.60 20.78
N THR A 191 24.05 -2.70 20.87
CA THR A 191 25.30 -2.99 21.56
C THR A 191 24.95 -3.19 23.03
N GLN A 192 25.10 -4.42 23.51
CA GLN A 192 25.03 -4.78 24.93
C GLN A 192 26.12 -4.09 25.72
#